data_0683615c3cfaeca067400304e1ce4e22
#
_entry.id   0683615c3cfaeca067400304e1ce4e22
#
_cell.length_a   1.000
_cell.length_b   1.000
_cell.length_c   1.000
_cell.angle_alpha   90.00
_cell.angle_beta   90.00
_cell.angle_gamma   90.00
#
_symmetry.space_group_name_H-M   'P 1'
#
loop_
_entity.id
_entity.type
_entity.pdbx_description
1 polymer ?
#
loop_
_entity_poly.entity_id
_entity_poly.type
_entity_poly.pdbx_seq_one_letter_code
_entity_poly.pdbx_strand_id
1 'polypeptide(L)'
;MAKAWNVPGLLQDATFRDAAGRVVVTRWREMMSFRDGTLAGEDIEQLHAMRVSSRRLRAAMDAFAGAFPGKSFRTHLRVIKEITDTLGAARDLDVAVDGLEAVVRDFADIERPGIEALVAEYRTHRAAEATHIAALFTRLDEAHFGQRFERWVARHTGVDPGGLQTQPEDH
;
A
#
# COMPACT_ATOMS: atom_id res chain seq x y z
N MET A 1 -3.02 14.17 -2.32
CA MET A 1 -3.19 13.06 -1.34
C MET A 1 -4.35 12.18 -1.81
N ALA A 2 -4.13 10.90 -2.08
CA ALA A 2 -5.18 10.00 -2.55
C ALA A 2 -6.35 9.94 -1.53
N LYS A 3 -7.55 10.33 -1.98
CA LYS A 3 -8.78 10.24 -1.18
C LYS A 3 -9.10 8.76 -0.93
N ALA A 4 -9.55 8.42 0.27
CA ALA A 4 -9.94 7.04 0.58
C ALA A 4 -11.23 6.68 -0.19
N TRP A 5 -11.28 5.46 -0.73
CA TRP A 5 -12.50 4.98 -1.37
C TRP A 5 -13.66 4.89 -0.38
N ASN A 6 -14.85 5.18 -0.84
CA ASN A 6 -16.06 4.89 -0.06
C ASN A 6 -16.20 3.38 0.16
N VAL A 7 -16.78 3.00 1.28
CA VAL A 7 -17.05 1.60 1.61
C VAL A 7 -18.48 1.26 1.20
N PRO A 8 -18.68 0.48 0.13
CA PRO A 8 -20.01 0.18 -0.38
C PRO A 8 -20.86 -0.57 0.62
N GLY A 9 -22.12 -0.14 0.78
CA GLY A 9 -23.09 -0.85 1.62
C GLY A 9 -22.79 -0.82 3.12
N LEU A 10 -21.93 0.08 3.59
CA LEU A 10 -21.73 0.29 5.02
C LEU A 10 -22.90 1.10 5.58
N LEU A 11 -23.83 0.41 6.23
CA LEU A 11 -25.03 0.99 6.84
C LEU A 11 -24.79 1.30 8.33
N GLN A 12 -25.61 2.20 8.92
CA GLN A 12 -25.49 2.56 10.34
C GLN A 12 -25.80 1.39 11.28
N ASP A 13 -26.61 0.44 10.85
CA ASP A 13 -27.00 -0.77 11.58
C ASP A 13 -26.14 -2.01 11.21
N ALA A 14 -25.08 -1.83 10.43
CA ALA A 14 -24.16 -2.90 10.09
C ALA A 14 -23.55 -3.53 11.35
N THR A 15 -23.50 -4.86 11.38
CA THR A 15 -22.80 -5.54 12.48
C THR A 15 -21.30 -5.27 12.41
N PHE A 16 -20.60 -5.39 13.54
CA PHE A 16 -19.15 -5.25 13.60
C PHE A 16 -18.42 -6.14 12.57
N ARG A 17 -18.90 -7.37 12.35
CA ARG A 17 -18.33 -8.30 11.37
C ARG A 17 -18.59 -7.86 9.93
N ASP A 18 -19.82 -7.42 9.61
CA ASP A 18 -20.15 -6.89 8.28
C ASP A 18 -19.31 -5.67 7.96
N ALA A 19 -19.25 -4.71 8.89
CA ALA A 19 -18.40 -3.53 8.75
C ALA A 19 -16.92 -3.91 8.53
N ALA A 20 -16.40 -4.84 9.33
CA ALA A 20 -15.03 -5.34 9.19
C ALA A 20 -14.74 -5.90 7.79
N GLY A 21 -15.63 -6.76 7.29
CA GLY A 21 -15.49 -7.37 5.98
C GLY A 21 -15.46 -6.34 4.86
N ARG A 22 -16.46 -5.45 4.85
CA ARG A 22 -16.58 -4.39 3.83
C ARG A 22 -15.37 -3.45 3.85
N VAL A 23 -14.98 -2.95 5.02
CA VAL A 23 -13.85 -2.03 5.14
C VAL A 23 -12.55 -2.72 4.71
N VAL A 24 -12.24 -3.91 5.22
CA VAL A 24 -10.97 -4.59 4.93
C VAL A 24 -10.85 -4.94 3.46
N VAL A 25 -11.90 -5.46 2.80
CA VAL A 25 -11.88 -5.75 1.36
C VAL A 25 -11.73 -4.47 0.54
N THR A 26 -12.48 -3.42 0.88
CA THR A 26 -12.38 -2.14 0.17
C THR A 26 -10.96 -1.57 0.27
N ARG A 27 -10.34 -1.56 1.46
CA ARG A 27 -8.97 -1.05 1.65
C ARG A 27 -7.92 -1.92 0.92
N TRP A 28 -8.13 -3.24 0.87
CA TRP A 28 -7.29 -4.13 0.08
C TRP A 28 -7.35 -3.78 -1.41
N ARG A 29 -8.53 -3.63 -1.97
CA ARG A 29 -8.73 -3.30 -3.39
C ARG A 29 -8.24 -1.90 -3.73
N GLU A 30 -8.48 -0.91 -2.86
CA GLU A 30 -7.93 0.44 -2.98
C GLU A 30 -6.40 0.41 -3.09
N MET A 31 -5.73 -0.34 -2.24
CA MET A 31 -4.28 -0.50 -2.30
C MET A 31 -3.85 -1.16 -3.62
N MET A 32 -4.51 -2.25 -4.01
CA MET A 32 -4.15 -3.01 -5.20
C MET A 32 -4.42 -2.26 -6.51
N SER A 33 -5.31 -1.27 -6.53
CA SER A 33 -5.56 -0.45 -7.73
C SER A 33 -4.35 0.40 -8.15
N PHE A 34 -3.44 0.69 -7.24
CA PHE A 34 -2.20 1.43 -7.52
C PHE A 34 -1.02 0.53 -7.89
N ARG A 35 -1.21 -0.81 -7.89
CA ARG A 35 -0.12 -1.77 -8.06
C ARG A 35 0.60 -1.61 -9.40
N ASP A 36 -0.15 -1.61 -10.50
CA ASP A 36 0.43 -1.63 -11.83
C ASP A 36 1.19 -0.33 -12.12
N GLY A 37 0.65 0.82 -11.71
CA GLY A 37 1.35 2.10 -11.79
C GLY A 37 2.60 2.15 -10.91
N THR A 38 2.55 1.54 -9.71
CA THR A 38 3.72 1.42 -8.82
C THR A 38 4.82 0.56 -9.45
N LEU A 39 4.44 -0.56 -10.10
CA LEU A 39 5.40 -1.46 -10.76
C LEU A 39 5.97 -0.85 -12.05
N ALA A 40 5.19 -0.06 -12.79
CA ALA A 40 5.67 0.68 -13.95
C ALA A 40 6.73 1.73 -13.57
N GLY A 41 6.59 2.33 -12.38
CA GLY A 41 7.57 3.27 -11.83
C GLY A 41 7.66 4.62 -12.55
N GLU A 42 6.73 4.90 -13.45
CA GLU A 42 6.70 6.13 -14.27
C GLU A 42 6.16 7.35 -13.48
N ASP A 43 5.27 7.08 -12.52
CA ASP A 43 4.63 8.10 -11.69
C ASP A 43 4.85 7.81 -10.19
N ILE A 44 5.63 8.65 -9.54
CA ILE A 44 5.94 8.58 -8.12
C ILE A 44 4.67 8.66 -7.23
N GLU A 45 3.60 9.30 -7.71
CA GLU A 45 2.35 9.41 -6.97
C GLU A 45 1.62 8.05 -6.84
N GLN A 46 1.84 7.10 -7.77
CA GLN A 46 1.30 5.74 -7.67
C GLN A 46 1.88 5.00 -6.45
N LEU A 47 3.19 5.06 -6.26
CA LEU A 47 3.85 4.50 -5.08
C LEU A 47 3.36 5.19 -3.80
N HIS A 48 3.27 6.53 -3.81
CA HIS A 48 2.76 7.28 -2.66
C HIS A 48 1.33 6.88 -2.30
N ALA A 49 0.43 6.81 -3.29
CA ALA A 49 -0.96 6.41 -3.11
C ALA A 49 -1.07 4.97 -2.58
N MET A 50 -0.28 4.04 -3.15
CA MET A 50 -0.24 2.65 -2.70
C MET A 50 0.23 2.53 -1.23
N ARG A 51 1.26 3.29 -0.85
CA ARG A 51 1.75 3.35 0.54
C ARG A 51 0.69 3.89 1.50
N VAL A 52 0.01 4.98 1.14
CA VAL A 52 -1.07 5.54 1.97
C VAL A 52 -2.21 4.53 2.14
N SER A 53 -2.61 3.86 1.05
CA SER A 53 -3.67 2.85 1.08
C SER A 53 -3.27 1.60 1.87
N SER A 54 -2.01 1.15 1.79
CA SER A 54 -1.51 0.02 2.60
C SER A 54 -1.55 0.33 4.10
N ARG A 55 -1.22 1.56 4.50
CA ARG A 55 -1.34 1.99 5.90
C ARG A 55 -2.80 2.03 6.36
N ARG A 56 -3.73 2.47 5.50
CA ARG A 56 -5.18 2.44 5.79
C ARG A 56 -5.68 1.01 5.96
N LEU A 57 -5.24 0.08 5.09
CA LEU A 57 -5.57 -1.34 5.21
C LEU A 57 -5.06 -1.91 6.53
N ARG A 58 -3.81 -1.64 6.89
CA ARG A 58 -3.23 -2.10 8.15
C ARG A 58 -4.01 -1.57 9.34
N ALA A 59 -4.32 -0.26 9.37
CA ALA A 59 -5.11 0.35 10.43
C ALA A 59 -6.53 -0.27 10.53
N ALA A 60 -7.15 -0.56 9.38
CA ALA A 60 -8.44 -1.25 9.35
C ALA A 60 -8.34 -2.66 9.94
N MET A 61 -7.33 -3.44 9.57
CA MET A 61 -7.11 -4.78 10.14
C MET A 61 -6.89 -4.72 11.66
N ASP A 62 -6.09 -3.77 12.14
CA ASP A 62 -5.84 -3.60 13.58
C ASP A 62 -7.15 -3.19 14.32
N ALA A 63 -7.94 -2.27 13.77
CA ALA A 63 -9.21 -1.82 14.34
C ALA A 63 -10.26 -2.95 14.40
N PHE A 64 -10.29 -3.80 13.38
CA PHE A 64 -11.25 -4.89 13.26
C PHE A 64 -10.66 -6.26 13.67
N ALA A 65 -9.55 -6.30 14.40
CA ALA A 65 -8.90 -7.57 14.79
C ALA A 65 -9.85 -8.56 15.50
N GLY A 66 -10.83 -8.07 16.27
CA GLY A 66 -11.85 -8.88 16.93
C GLY A 66 -12.79 -9.65 15.99
N ALA A 67 -12.93 -9.21 14.73
CA ALA A 67 -13.70 -9.94 13.73
C ALA A 67 -12.96 -11.16 13.14
N PHE A 68 -11.63 -11.23 13.32
CA PHE A 68 -10.75 -12.20 12.69
C PHE A 68 -9.95 -13.01 13.73
N PRO A 69 -10.60 -13.92 14.49
CA PRO A 69 -9.90 -14.65 15.52
C PRO A 69 -8.87 -15.65 14.98
N GLY A 70 -7.81 -15.90 15.75
CA GLY A 70 -6.89 -17.00 15.52
C GLY A 70 -5.56 -16.65 14.86
N LYS A 71 -4.81 -17.71 14.52
CA LYS A 71 -3.45 -17.58 13.96
C LYS A 71 -3.44 -17.01 12.54
N SER A 72 -4.49 -17.26 11.77
CA SER A 72 -4.61 -16.79 10.37
C SER A 72 -4.61 -15.27 10.27
N PHE A 73 -5.23 -14.56 11.21
CA PHE A 73 -5.17 -13.10 11.27
C PHE A 73 -3.72 -12.59 11.31
N ARG A 74 -2.91 -13.12 12.22
CA ARG A 74 -1.51 -12.73 12.34
C ARG A 74 -0.69 -13.01 11.08
N THR A 75 -1.02 -14.10 10.38
CA THR A 75 -0.36 -14.43 9.11
C THR A 75 -0.68 -13.42 8.03
N HIS A 76 -1.96 -13.07 7.85
CA HIS A 76 -2.36 -12.06 6.86
C HIS A 76 -1.83 -10.66 7.24
N LEU A 77 -1.94 -10.28 8.50
CA LEU A 77 -1.41 -8.99 8.98
C LEU A 77 0.10 -8.86 8.75
N ARG A 78 0.87 -9.95 8.90
CA ARG A 78 2.31 -9.94 8.62
C ARG A 78 2.60 -9.62 7.16
N VAL A 79 1.86 -10.19 6.23
CA VAL A 79 2.01 -9.89 4.80
C VAL A 79 1.64 -8.43 4.49
N ILE A 80 0.56 -7.93 5.07
CA ILE A 80 0.17 -6.51 4.89
C ILE A 80 1.23 -5.56 5.48
N LYS A 81 1.83 -5.92 6.61
CA LYS A 81 2.97 -5.17 7.18
C LYS A 81 4.17 -5.18 6.24
N GLU A 82 4.53 -6.35 5.71
CA GLU A 82 5.64 -6.49 4.76
C GLU A 82 5.41 -5.61 3.52
N ILE A 83 4.20 -5.59 2.94
CA ILE A 83 3.86 -4.68 1.84
C ILE A 83 4.07 -3.21 2.27
N THR A 84 3.53 -2.83 3.42
CA THR A 84 3.62 -1.46 3.92
C THR A 84 5.06 -1.01 4.13
N ASP A 85 5.89 -1.88 4.70
CA ASP A 85 7.29 -1.59 5.03
C ASP A 85 8.15 -1.49 3.76
N THR A 86 7.94 -2.40 2.78
CA THR A 86 8.63 -2.37 1.48
C THR A 86 8.30 -1.08 0.70
N LEU A 87 7.01 -0.71 0.63
CA LEU A 87 6.61 0.55 -0.01
C LEU A 87 7.12 1.77 0.76
N GLY A 88 7.27 1.65 2.09
CA GLY A 88 7.82 2.69 2.95
C GLY A 88 9.27 2.99 2.61
N ALA A 89 10.12 1.96 2.54
CA ALA A 89 11.54 2.10 2.22
C ALA A 89 11.77 2.83 0.88
N ALA A 90 11.02 2.45 -0.16
CA ALA A 90 11.09 3.11 -1.46
C ALA A 90 10.67 4.59 -1.39
N ARG A 91 9.55 4.90 -0.69
CA ARG A 91 9.06 6.28 -0.57
C ARG A 91 9.97 7.16 0.26
N ASP A 92 10.63 6.64 1.27
CA ASP A 92 11.57 7.40 2.08
C ASP A 92 12.78 7.84 1.24
N LEU A 93 13.23 7.01 0.28
CA LEU A 93 14.25 7.37 -0.70
C LEU A 93 13.77 8.41 -1.72
N ASP A 94 12.52 8.31 -2.22
CA ASP A 94 11.93 9.33 -3.08
C ASP A 94 11.93 10.71 -2.39
N VAL A 95 11.48 10.76 -1.14
CA VAL A 95 11.45 12.01 -0.35
C VAL A 95 12.86 12.55 -0.11
N ALA A 96 13.83 11.68 0.13
CA ALA A 96 15.22 12.10 0.33
C ALA A 96 15.83 12.69 -0.96
N VAL A 97 15.60 12.07 -2.11
CA VAL A 97 16.04 12.56 -3.42
C VAL A 97 15.42 13.92 -3.71
N ASP A 98 14.07 14.02 -3.61
CA ASP A 98 13.36 15.29 -3.84
C ASP A 98 13.89 16.43 -2.92
N GLY A 99 14.14 16.11 -1.64
CA GLY A 99 14.67 17.05 -0.67
C GLY A 99 16.10 17.52 -1.00
N LEU A 100 16.97 16.60 -1.38
CA LEU A 100 18.35 16.92 -1.78
C LEU A 100 18.38 17.74 -3.07
N GLU A 101 17.57 17.42 -4.06
CA GLU A 101 17.47 18.16 -5.31
C GLU A 101 16.89 19.56 -5.13
N ALA A 102 15.97 19.73 -4.17
CA ALA A 102 15.47 21.06 -3.84
C ALA A 102 16.54 21.95 -3.23
N VAL A 103 17.37 21.38 -2.37
CA VAL A 103 18.42 22.11 -1.63
C VAL A 103 19.65 22.39 -2.49
N VAL A 104 20.02 21.51 -3.42
CA VAL A 104 21.24 21.65 -4.24
C VAL A 104 21.32 22.99 -4.99
N ARG A 105 20.17 23.57 -5.32
CA ARG A 105 20.08 24.87 -6.01
C ARG A 105 20.59 26.06 -5.19
N ASP A 106 20.56 25.93 -3.86
CA ASP A 106 20.93 26.97 -2.93
C ASP A 106 22.42 26.92 -2.51
N PHE A 107 23.13 25.83 -2.94
CA PHE A 107 24.55 25.64 -2.62
C PHE A 107 25.48 26.29 -3.64
N ALA A 108 26.66 26.68 -3.17
CA ALA A 108 27.74 27.18 -4.03
C ALA A 108 28.24 26.08 -4.99
N ASP A 109 28.71 26.46 -6.16
CA ASP A 109 29.12 25.51 -7.22
C ASP A 109 30.19 24.50 -6.75
N ILE A 110 31.03 24.87 -5.78
CA ILE A 110 32.06 24.00 -5.23
C ILE A 110 31.50 22.87 -4.35
N GLU A 111 30.31 23.05 -3.80
CA GLU A 111 29.66 22.08 -2.89
C GLU A 111 28.69 21.15 -3.62
N ARG A 112 28.15 21.58 -4.77
CA ARG A 112 27.19 20.82 -5.59
C ARG A 112 27.63 19.38 -5.95
N PRO A 113 28.90 19.14 -6.39
CA PRO A 113 29.30 17.78 -6.77
C PRO A 113 29.13 16.74 -5.66
N GLY A 114 29.33 17.14 -4.40
CA GLY A 114 29.12 16.25 -3.25
C GLY A 114 27.66 15.87 -3.05
N ILE A 115 26.74 16.85 -3.22
CA ILE A 115 25.30 16.60 -3.08
C ILE A 115 24.77 15.79 -4.28
N GLU A 116 25.23 16.08 -5.49
CA GLU A 116 24.88 15.33 -6.69
C GLU A 116 25.34 13.86 -6.61
N ALA A 117 26.52 13.61 -6.06
CA ALA A 117 26.99 12.24 -5.80
C ALA A 117 26.08 11.51 -4.81
N LEU A 118 25.65 12.20 -3.74
CA LEU A 118 24.69 11.63 -2.77
C LEU A 118 23.33 11.35 -3.41
N VAL A 119 22.81 12.25 -4.23
CA VAL A 119 21.57 12.02 -5.01
C VAL A 119 21.70 10.78 -5.90
N ALA A 120 22.82 10.63 -6.59
CA ALA A 120 23.07 9.45 -7.44
C ALA A 120 23.09 8.14 -6.63
N GLU A 121 23.68 8.16 -5.44
CA GLU A 121 23.67 7.02 -4.52
C GLU A 121 22.23 6.66 -4.08
N TYR A 122 21.45 7.66 -3.65
CA TYR A 122 20.05 7.44 -3.23
C TYR A 122 19.17 6.92 -4.38
N ARG A 123 19.38 7.42 -5.61
CA ARG A 123 18.69 6.89 -6.79
C ARG A 123 19.05 5.44 -7.08
N THR A 124 20.31 5.05 -6.85
CA THR A 124 20.72 3.64 -6.97
C THR A 124 20.02 2.75 -5.93
N HIS A 125 19.96 3.19 -4.69
CA HIS A 125 19.20 2.49 -3.64
C HIS A 125 17.72 2.42 -3.99
N ARG A 126 17.15 3.50 -4.54
CA ARG A 126 15.74 3.52 -4.96
C ARG A 126 15.46 2.52 -6.09
N ALA A 127 16.37 2.33 -7.02
CA ALA A 127 16.25 1.31 -8.07
C ALA A 127 16.28 -0.12 -7.48
N ALA A 128 17.08 -0.36 -6.45
CA ALA A 128 17.08 -1.63 -5.74
C ALA A 128 15.73 -1.89 -5.04
N GLU A 129 15.14 -0.87 -4.40
CA GLU A 129 13.81 -0.99 -3.80
C GLU A 129 12.70 -1.27 -4.82
N ALA A 130 12.78 -0.73 -6.04
CA ALA A 130 11.85 -1.09 -7.11
C ALA A 130 11.91 -2.59 -7.44
N THR A 131 13.10 -3.17 -7.44
CA THR A 131 13.30 -4.62 -7.62
C THR A 131 12.70 -5.42 -6.46
N HIS A 132 12.86 -4.96 -5.23
CA HIS A 132 12.27 -5.59 -4.05
C HIS A 132 10.74 -5.56 -4.10
N ILE A 133 10.13 -4.45 -4.50
CA ILE A 133 8.68 -4.31 -4.70
C ILE A 133 8.19 -5.31 -5.76
N ALA A 134 8.86 -5.38 -6.92
CA ALA A 134 8.49 -6.31 -7.97
C ALA A 134 8.57 -7.77 -7.52
N ALA A 135 9.65 -8.16 -6.84
CA ALA A 135 9.83 -9.51 -6.29
C ALA A 135 8.76 -9.85 -5.24
N LEU A 136 8.39 -8.89 -4.37
CA LEU A 136 7.33 -9.07 -3.39
C LEU A 136 6.00 -9.37 -4.09
N PHE A 137 5.59 -8.58 -5.07
CA PHE A 137 4.32 -8.80 -5.78
C PHE A 137 4.31 -10.06 -6.61
N THR A 138 5.42 -10.42 -7.28
CA THR A 138 5.55 -11.71 -7.96
C THR A 138 5.29 -12.89 -7.00
N ARG A 139 5.91 -12.88 -5.84
CA ARG A 139 5.70 -13.92 -4.81
C ARG A 139 4.25 -13.95 -4.30
N LEU A 140 3.60 -12.79 -4.14
CA LEU A 140 2.19 -12.73 -3.72
C LEU A 140 1.25 -13.26 -4.78
N ASP A 141 1.54 -13.04 -6.07
CA ASP A 141 0.78 -13.57 -7.19
C ASP A 141 0.92 -15.09 -7.31
N GLU A 142 2.14 -15.62 -7.26
CA GLU A 142 2.40 -17.05 -7.26
C GLU A 142 1.69 -17.77 -6.09
N ALA A 143 1.63 -17.11 -4.94
CA ALA A 143 0.90 -17.61 -3.78
C ALA A 143 -0.62 -17.40 -3.86
N HIS A 144 -1.14 -16.77 -4.91
CA HIS A 144 -2.55 -16.35 -5.03
C HIS A 144 -3.06 -15.61 -3.78
N PHE A 145 -2.19 -14.75 -3.21
CA PHE A 145 -2.46 -14.14 -1.90
C PHE A 145 -3.74 -13.31 -1.91
N GLY A 146 -3.99 -12.49 -2.93
CA GLY A 146 -5.18 -11.63 -2.99
C GLY A 146 -6.48 -12.42 -2.91
N GLN A 147 -6.61 -13.49 -3.71
CA GLN A 147 -7.78 -14.36 -3.68
C GLN A 147 -7.96 -15.10 -2.34
N ARG A 148 -6.83 -15.52 -1.73
CA ARG A 148 -6.85 -16.17 -0.43
C ARG A 148 -7.23 -15.21 0.67
N PHE A 149 -6.77 -13.97 0.59
CA PHE A 149 -7.08 -12.89 1.53
C PHE A 149 -8.57 -12.54 1.50
N GLU A 150 -9.15 -12.26 0.33
CA GLU A 150 -10.57 -11.96 0.20
C GLU A 150 -11.45 -13.13 0.66
N ARG A 151 -11.10 -14.37 0.29
CA ARG A 151 -11.81 -15.57 0.80
C ARG A 151 -11.69 -15.75 2.30
N TRP A 152 -10.56 -15.39 2.88
CA TRP A 152 -10.36 -15.41 4.33
C TRP A 152 -11.25 -14.38 5.01
N VAL A 153 -11.34 -13.15 4.48
CA VAL A 153 -12.25 -12.12 5.01
C VAL A 153 -13.70 -12.61 4.93
N ALA A 154 -14.13 -13.08 3.77
CA ALA A 154 -15.48 -13.60 3.55
C ALA A 154 -15.89 -14.67 4.58
N ARG A 155 -15.00 -15.63 4.83
CA ARG A 155 -15.27 -16.72 5.81
C ARG A 155 -15.47 -16.24 7.25
N HIS A 156 -14.80 -15.14 7.64
CA HIS A 156 -14.89 -14.63 9.02
C HIS A 156 -16.01 -13.62 9.22
N THR A 157 -16.40 -12.93 8.16
CA THR A 157 -17.35 -11.82 8.22
C THR A 157 -18.70 -12.11 7.57
N GLY A 158 -18.76 -13.08 6.67
CA GLY A 158 -19.95 -13.37 5.86
C GLY A 158 -20.15 -12.42 4.67
N VAL A 159 -19.26 -11.42 4.51
CA VAL A 159 -19.33 -10.48 3.38
C VAL A 159 -18.87 -11.18 2.11
N ASP A 160 -19.69 -11.13 1.04
CA ASP A 160 -19.29 -11.60 -0.28
C ASP A 160 -18.44 -10.53 -0.98
N PRO A 161 -17.13 -10.76 -1.22
CA PRO A 161 -16.28 -9.82 -1.93
C PRO A 161 -16.77 -9.60 -3.38
N GLY A 162 -17.35 -10.60 -4.03
CA GLY A 162 -17.85 -10.48 -5.40
C GLY A 162 -19.02 -9.51 -5.53
N GLY A 163 -19.83 -9.35 -4.49
CA GLY A 163 -20.94 -8.40 -4.44
C GLY A 163 -20.52 -6.96 -4.08
N LEU A 164 -19.28 -6.73 -3.67
CA LEU A 164 -18.78 -5.38 -3.36
C LEU A 164 -18.29 -4.68 -4.62
N GLN A 165 -19.10 -3.77 -5.15
CA GLN A 165 -18.69 -2.87 -6.24
C GLN A 165 -17.81 -1.75 -5.66
N THR A 166 -16.51 -2.02 -5.56
CA THR A 166 -15.53 -1.02 -5.15
C THR A 166 -15.00 -0.33 -6.41
N GLN A 167 -15.29 0.95 -6.59
CA GLN A 167 -14.76 1.76 -7.67
C GLN A 167 -14.05 2.99 -7.09
N PRO A 168 -12.98 3.50 -7.75
CA PRO A 168 -12.52 4.85 -7.51
C PRO A 168 -13.69 5.80 -7.78
N GLU A 169 -13.90 6.77 -6.88
CA GLU A 169 -14.83 7.87 -7.20
C GLU A 169 -14.23 8.63 -8.38
N ASP A 170 -14.97 8.68 -9.49
CA ASP A 170 -14.66 9.57 -10.60
C ASP A 170 -14.62 11.02 -10.08
N HIS A 171 -13.48 11.66 -10.30
CA HIS A 171 -13.25 13.07 -9.98
C HIS A 171 -13.10 13.86 -11.26
#